data_c04fcad8c87a070d018dc02f4c13fb1a
#
_entry.id   c04fcad8c87a070d018dc02f4c13fb1a
#
_cell.length_a   1.000
_cell.length_b   1.000
_cell.length_c   1.000
_cell.angle_alpha   90.00
_cell.angle_beta   90.00
_cell.angle_gamma   90.00
#
_symmetry.space_group_name_H-M   'P 1'
#
loop_
_entity.id
_entity.type
_entity.pdbx_description
1 polymer ?
#
loop_
_entity_poly.entity_id
_entity_poly.type
_entity_poly.pdbx_seq_one_letter_code
_entity_poly.pdbx_strand_id
1 'polypeptide(L)'
;VSMALRRQQLLKIRYRSRSKEEIRTLSPNRLIYAANRFHLRAYCHSRDGYRDFVLTRIVSAEPVSKLIADELGLQWKSGEGDSAWFEQRVVKLKPNPELPEEIQEVLARDFPMEEGELRIACNAATELYVKMQFLRLDMVHLIPQWELAE
;
A
#
# COMPACT_ATOMS: atom_id res chain seq x y z
N VAL A 1 7.42 -15.97 -2.76
CA VAL A 1 7.28 -14.81 -1.86
C VAL A 1 7.09 -15.26 -0.40
N SER A 2 6.08 -16.07 -0.10
CA SER A 2 5.77 -16.50 1.28
C SER A 2 6.95 -17.16 1.99
N MET A 3 7.68 -18.04 1.32
CA MET A 3 8.87 -18.68 1.90
C MET A 3 10.00 -17.69 2.18
N ALA A 4 10.23 -16.75 1.28
CA ALA A 4 11.23 -15.71 1.46
C ALA A 4 10.92 -14.81 2.66
N LEU A 5 9.64 -14.50 2.88
CA LEU A 5 9.18 -13.79 4.08
C LEU A 5 9.49 -14.56 5.36
N ARG A 6 9.13 -15.83 5.41
CA ARG A 6 9.35 -16.69 6.60
C ARG A 6 10.83 -16.90 6.91
N ARG A 7 11.65 -17.04 5.88
CA ARG A 7 13.07 -17.35 6.02
C ARG A 7 13.96 -16.11 6.09
N GLN A 8 13.37 -14.91 6.00
CA GLN A 8 14.13 -13.67 5.96
C GLN A 8 15.22 -13.73 4.87
N GLN A 9 14.78 -14.09 3.67
CA GLN A 9 15.65 -14.37 2.54
C GLN A 9 15.49 -13.30 1.46
N LEU A 10 16.58 -12.84 0.89
CA LEU A 10 16.56 -11.94 -0.26
C LEU A 10 15.84 -12.60 -1.44
N LEU A 11 15.09 -11.80 -2.16
CA LEU A 11 14.29 -12.22 -3.28
C LEU A 11 14.64 -11.38 -4.51
N LYS A 12 14.99 -12.03 -5.60
CA LYS A 12 15.16 -11.38 -6.90
C LYS A 12 13.86 -11.53 -7.67
N ILE A 13 13.24 -10.42 -8.03
CA ILE A 13 12.00 -10.42 -8.79
C ILE A 13 12.17 -9.74 -10.14
N ARG A 14 11.35 -10.18 -11.09
CA ARG A 14 11.05 -9.45 -12.31
C ARG A 14 9.69 -8.80 -12.11
N TYR A 15 9.66 -7.47 -12.12
CA TYR A 15 8.47 -6.69 -11.79
C TYR A 15 7.99 -5.87 -12.97
N ARG A 16 6.72 -6.00 -13.29
CA ARG A 16 6.05 -5.23 -14.33
C ARG A 16 5.31 -4.05 -13.75
N SER A 17 5.90 -2.85 -13.87
CA SER A 17 5.20 -1.60 -13.57
C SER A 17 4.33 -1.17 -14.75
N ARG A 18 3.65 -0.04 -14.62
CA ARG A 18 2.84 0.50 -15.73
C ARG A 18 3.67 0.83 -16.97
N SER A 19 4.91 1.26 -16.78
CA SER A 19 5.76 1.76 -17.87
C SER A 19 6.78 0.74 -18.36
N LYS A 20 7.27 -0.14 -17.49
CA LYS A 20 8.39 -1.03 -17.84
C LYS A 20 8.44 -2.27 -16.96
N GLU A 21 9.26 -3.23 -17.40
CA GLU A 21 9.60 -4.40 -16.62
C GLU A 21 11.05 -4.27 -16.15
N GLU A 22 11.29 -4.49 -14.87
CA GLU A 22 12.61 -4.38 -14.25
C GLU A 22 12.88 -5.52 -13.29
N ILE A 23 14.18 -5.79 -13.11
CA ILE A 23 14.66 -6.73 -12.09
C ILE A 23 14.93 -5.92 -10.82
N ARG A 24 14.43 -6.43 -9.69
CA ARG A 24 14.63 -5.85 -8.37
C ARG A 24 15.10 -6.90 -7.38
N THR A 25 16.00 -6.52 -6.50
CA THR A 25 16.41 -7.35 -5.36
C THR A 25 15.79 -6.78 -4.10
N LEU A 26 15.04 -7.61 -3.40
CA LEU A 26 14.20 -7.21 -2.28
C LEU A 26 14.55 -7.94 -1.00
N SER A 27 14.37 -7.25 0.14
CA SER A 27 14.18 -7.86 1.45
C SER A 27 12.68 -7.83 1.76
N PRO A 28 11.95 -8.93 1.56
CA PRO A 28 10.51 -8.96 1.85
C PRO A 28 10.23 -8.78 3.34
N ASN A 29 9.30 -7.93 3.69
CA ASN A 29 8.95 -7.65 5.10
C ASN A 29 7.52 -8.02 5.45
N ARG A 30 6.54 -7.63 4.64
CA ARG A 30 5.11 -7.77 4.96
C ARG A 30 4.28 -8.05 3.73
N LEU A 31 3.20 -8.79 3.92
CA LEU A 31 2.10 -8.86 2.96
C LEU A 31 1.00 -7.92 3.42
N ILE A 32 0.50 -7.11 2.52
CA ILE A 32 -0.56 -6.14 2.78
C ILE A 32 -1.70 -6.39 1.80
N TYR A 33 -2.93 -6.51 2.31
CA TYR A 33 -4.12 -6.52 1.47
C TYR A 33 -4.77 -5.14 1.54
N ALA A 34 -4.76 -4.42 0.43
CA ALA A 34 -5.33 -3.09 0.34
C ALA A 34 -5.69 -2.77 -1.11
N ALA A 35 -6.67 -1.91 -1.32
CA ALA A 35 -7.15 -1.55 -2.66
C ALA A 35 -7.49 -2.79 -3.51
N ASN A 36 -8.13 -3.80 -2.89
CA ASN A 36 -8.60 -5.06 -3.48
C ASN A 36 -7.49 -5.94 -4.08
N ARG A 37 -6.28 -5.84 -3.59
CA ARG A 37 -5.16 -6.68 -4.05
C ARG A 37 -4.07 -6.81 -3.00
N PHE A 38 -3.25 -7.85 -3.14
CA PHE A 38 -2.11 -8.04 -2.27
C PHE A 38 -0.90 -7.26 -2.75
N HIS A 39 -0.17 -6.71 -1.78
CA HIS A 39 1.10 -6.03 -1.97
C HIS A 39 2.16 -6.69 -1.11
N LEU A 40 3.36 -6.78 -1.65
CA LEU A 40 4.55 -7.10 -0.87
C LEU A 40 5.23 -5.79 -0.47
N ARG A 41 5.28 -5.50 0.83
CA ARG A 41 6.11 -4.42 1.35
C ARG A 41 7.50 -4.95 1.60
N ALA A 42 8.50 -4.33 0.98
CA ALA A 42 9.88 -4.79 1.01
C ALA A 42 10.85 -3.63 0.96
N TYR A 43 12.05 -3.85 1.51
CA TYR A 43 13.17 -2.98 1.19
C TYR A 43 13.72 -3.35 -0.20
N CYS A 44 13.76 -2.38 -1.08
CA CYS A 44 14.29 -2.55 -2.44
C CYS A 44 15.76 -2.13 -2.47
N HIS A 45 16.66 -3.11 -2.55
CA HIS A 45 18.11 -2.85 -2.62
C HIS A 45 18.50 -2.16 -3.92
N SER A 46 17.73 -2.36 -4.99
CA SER A 46 17.99 -1.72 -6.28
C SER A 46 17.66 -0.23 -6.30
N ARG A 47 16.86 0.25 -5.35
CA ARG A 47 16.38 1.64 -5.26
C ARG A 47 16.56 2.28 -3.89
N ASP A 48 17.24 1.60 -2.97
CA ASP A 48 17.51 2.09 -1.61
C ASP A 48 16.30 2.66 -0.88
N GLY A 49 15.24 1.85 -0.75
CA GLY A 49 14.06 2.29 -0.03
C GLY A 49 13.00 1.22 0.13
N TYR A 50 12.11 1.43 1.09
CA TYR A 50 10.94 0.58 1.30
C TYR A 50 9.86 0.93 0.29
N ARG A 51 9.32 -0.08 -0.38
CA ARG A 51 8.33 0.06 -1.43
C ARG A 51 7.32 -1.06 -1.39
N ASP A 52 6.17 -0.80 -1.99
CA ASP A 52 5.13 -1.79 -2.20
C ASP A 52 5.21 -2.35 -3.62
N PHE A 53 5.08 -3.66 -3.71
CA PHE A 53 5.04 -4.38 -4.98
C PHE A 53 3.73 -5.14 -5.08
N VAL A 54 2.94 -4.85 -6.10
CA VAL A 54 1.67 -5.57 -6.33
C VAL A 54 2.00 -7.01 -6.73
N LEU A 55 1.50 -8.00 -5.98
CA LEU A 55 1.87 -9.40 -6.20
C LEU A 55 1.59 -9.88 -7.63
N THR A 56 0.46 -9.48 -8.21
CA THR A 56 0.10 -9.87 -9.56
C THR A 56 1.00 -9.29 -10.66
N ARG A 57 1.83 -8.31 -10.31
CA ARG A 57 2.82 -7.70 -11.21
C ARG A 57 4.20 -8.30 -11.07
N ILE A 58 4.39 -9.24 -10.16
CA ILE A 58 5.63 -10.01 -10.05
C ILE A 58 5.56 -11.14 -11.08
N VAL A 59 6.32 -11.00 -12.16
CA VAL A 59 6.36 -11.95 -13.27
C VAL A 59 7.12 -13.21 -12.86
N SER A 60 8.21 -13.05 -12.13
CA SER A 60 9.00 -14.15 -11.58
C SER A 60 9.66 -13.72 -10.27
N ALA A 61 9.92 -14.70 -9.41
CA ALA A 61 10.56 -14.48 -8.13
C ALA A 61 11.47 -15.66 -7.79
N GLU A 62 12.73 -15.37 -7.51
CA GLU A 62 13.75 -16.35 -7.16
C GLU A 62 14.42 -15.97 -5.83
N PRO A 63 14.55 -16.91 -4.89
CA PRO A 63 15.33 -16.63 -3.69
C PRO A 63 16.80 -16.44 -4.06
N VAL A 64 17.44 -15.48 -3.42
CA VAL A 64 18.88 -15.26 -3.55
C VAL A 64 19.59 -16.09 -2.49
N SER A 65 20.50 -16.97 -2.89
CA SER A 65 21.25 -17.79 -1.93
C SER A 65 22.15 -16.90 -1.05
N LYS A 66 22.43 -17.39 0.17
CA LYS A 66 23.32 -16.66 1.07
C LYS A 66 24.70 -16.41 0.45
N LEU A 67 25.22 -17.38 -0.28
CA LEU A 67 26.51 -17.24 -0.98
C LEU A 67 26.49 -16.10 -1.98
N ILE A 68 25.47 -16.01 -2.82
CA ILE A 68 25.33 -14.93 -3.81
C ILE A 68 25.12 -13.59 -3.11
N ALA A 69 24.29 -13.55 -2.07
CA ALA A 69 24.06 -12.33 -1.30
C ALA A 69 25.37 -11.81 -0.69
N ASP A 70 26.17 -12.69 -0.11
CA ASP A 70 27.48 -12.34 0.47
C ASP A 70 28.45 -11.80 -0.61
N GLU A 71 28.50 -12.43 -1.77
CA GLU A 71 29.30 -11.95 -2.91
C GLU A 71 28.87 -10.57 -3.39
N LEU A 72 27.57 -10.27 -3.36
CA LEU A 72 27.03 -8.96 -3.74
C LEU A 72 27.09 -7.93 -2.61
N GLY A 73 27.51 -8.32 -1.41
CA GLY A 73 27.53 -7.46 -0.24
C GLY A 73 26.13 -7.07 0.26
N LEU A 74 25.14 -7.90 -0.02
CA LEU A 74 23.74 -7.65 0.37
C LEU A 74 23.38 -8.43 1.61
N GLN A 75 22.68 -7.78 2.54
CA GLN A 75 22.10 -8.40 3.72
C GLN A 75 20.59 -8.16 3.74
N TRP A 76 19.84 -9.16 4.21
CA TRP A 76 18.41 -9.01 4.43
C TRP A 76 18.15 -7.88 5.41
N LYS A 77 17.25 -6.97 5.04
CA LYS A 77 16.90 -5.80 5.84
C LYS A 77 15.47 -5.93 6.37
N SER A 78 15.32 -5.83 7.68
CA SER A 78 14.01 -5.89 8.33
C SER A 78 13.15 -4.66 8.08
N GLY A 79 11.87 -4.78 8.40
CA GLY A 79 10.94 -3.65 8.34
C GLY A 79 11.07 -2.65 9.49
N GLU A 80 11.99 -2.85 10.45
CA GLU A 80 12.17 -1.95 11.59
C GLU A 80 12.61 -0.55 11.17
N GLY A 81 13.38 -0.44 10.08
CA GLY A 81 13.82 0.84 9.53
C GLY A 81 12.82 1.52 8.61
N ASP A 82 11.64 0.93 8.41
CA ASP A 82 10.61 1.47 7.54
C ASP A 82 9.83 2.58 8.25
N SER A 83 10.35 3.80 8.21
CA SER A 83 9.75 4.95 8.90
C SER A 83 8.30 5.22 8.49
N ALA A 84 7.96 5.05 7.21
CA ALA A 84 6.61 5.26 6.71
C ALA A 84 5.60 4.26 7.30
N TRP A 85 6.04 3.04 7.62
CA TRP A 85 5.18 2.04 8.27
C TRP A 85 4.80 2.43 9.70
N PHE A 86 5.68 3.08 10.42
CA PHE A 86 5.48 3.47 11.81
C PHE A 86 4.96 4.90 11.98
N GLU A 87 5.00 5.72 10.94
CA GLU A 87 4.49 7.09 10.97
C GLU A 87 2.96 7.10 10.97
N GLN A 88 2.37 7.63 12.04
CA GLN A 88 0.91 7.71 12.17
C GLN A 88 0.33 8.82 11.29
N ARG A 89 -0.76 8.51 10.62
CA ARG A 89 -1.51 9.43 9.78
C ARG A 89 -3.00 9.33 10.08
N VAL A 90 -3.73 10.38 9.79
CA VAL A 90 -5.19 10.41 9.85
C VAL A 90 -5.71 10.95 8.53
N VAL A 91 -6.51 10.16 7.83
CA VAL A 91 -7.23 10.62 6.65
C VAL A 91 -8.56 11.17 7.10
N LYS A 92 -8.81 12.43 6.78
CA LYS A 92 -10.06 13.12 7.10
C LYS A 92 -10.91 13.24 5.85
N LEU A 93 -12.14 12.82 5.94
CA LEU A 93 -13.08 12.73 4.84
C LEU A 93 -14.42 13.33 5.23
N LYS A 94 -15.13 13.88 4.26
CA LYS A 94 -16.52 14.30 4.40
C LYS A 94 -17.34 13.83 3.20
N PRO A 95 -18.65 13.65 3.34
CA PRO A 95 -19.47 13.36 2.18
C PRO A 95 -19.35 14.45 1.14
N ASN A 96 -19.28 14.07 -0.13
CA ASN A 96 -19.15 15.03 -1.21
C ASN A 96 -20.38 15.94 -1.28
N PRO A 97 -20.22 17.27 -1.10
CA PRO A 97 -21.37 18.19 -1.07
C PRO A 97 -22.07 18.34 -2.42
N GLU A 98 -21.47 17.87 -3.52
CA GLU A 98 -22.10 17.85 -4.83
C GLU A 98 -23.13 16.72 -4.99
N LEU A 99 -23.13 15.75 -4.09
CA LEU A 99 -24.17 14.70 -4.05
C LEU A 99 -25.46 15.24 -3.47
N PRO A 100 -26.63 14.67 -3.85
CA PRO A 100 -27.89 14.97 -3.20
C PRO A 100 -27.81 14.79 -1.68
N GLU A 101 -28.49 15.66 -0.94
CA GLU A 101 -28.47 15.66 0.53
C GLU A 101 -28.85 14.31 1.12
N GLU A 102 -29.81 13.63 0.54
CA GLU A 102 -30.26 12.29 0.95
C GLU A 102 -29.13 11.26 0.87
N ILE A 103 -28.29 11.36 -0.15
CA ILE A 103 -27.12 10.47 -0.32
C ILE A 103 -26.04 10.81 0.71
N GLN A 104 -25.81 12.09 0.94
CA GLN A 104 -24.87 12.54 1.97
C GLN A 104 -25.28 12.02 3.37
N GLU A 105 -26.56 12.04 3.68
CA GLU A 105 -27.09 11.50 4.95
C GLU A 105 -26.85 10.00 5.09
N VAL A 106 -27.05 9.24 4.00
CA VAL A 106 -26.79 7.80 3.99
C VAL A 106 -25.32 7.52 4.25
N LEU A 107 -24.42 8.22 3.55
CA LEU A 107 -22.98 8.07 3.76
C LEU A 107 -22.57 8.40 5.20
N ALA A 108 -23.16 9.44 5.78
CA ALA A 108 -22.89 9.83 7.17
C ALA A 108 -23.39 8.79 8.20
N ARG A 109 -24.34 7.93 7.82
CA ARG A 109 -24.81 6.82 8.67
C ARG A 109 -23.95 5.57 8.55
N ASP A 110 -23.30 5.37 7.42
CA ASP A 110 -22.50 4.18 7.17
C ASP A 110 -21.22 4.14 8.02
N PHE A 111 -20.77 5.29 8.49
CA PHE A 111 -19.51 5.43 9.24
C PHE A 111 -19.67 6.37 10.43
N PRO A 112 -18.93 6.15 11.53
CA PRO A 112 -18.99 7.06 12.69
C PRO A 112 -18.34 8.39 12.34
N MET A 113 -19.16 9.44 12.27
CA MET A 113 -18.72 10.81 11.96
C MET A 113 -18.49 11.60 13.24
N GLU A 114 -17.49 12.43 13.26
CA GLU A 114 -17.19 13.38 14.33
C GLU A 114 -17.09 14.79 13.75
N GLU A 115 -17.94 15.70 14.21
CA GLU A 115 -17.94 17.08 13.73
C GLU A 115 -18.05 17.22 12.19
N GLY A 116 -18.85 16.35 11.56
CA GLY A 116 -19.05 16.35 10.12
C GLY A 116 -17.91 15.70 9.31
N GLU A 117 -16.95 15.07 9.99
CA GLU A 117 -15.81 14.40 9.36
C GLU A 117 -15.73 12.92 9.77
N LEU A 118 -15.32 12.11 8.82
CA LEU A 118 -14.85 10.75 9.07
C LEU A 118 -13.33 10.78 9.20
N ARG A 119 -12.81 10.25 10.29
CA ARG A 119 -11.36 10.18 10.56
C ARG A 119 -10.89 8.74 10.56
N ILE A 120 -10.01 8.40 9.63
CA ILE A 120 -9.44 7.06 9.50
C ILE A 120 -7.97 7.10 9.89
N ALA A 121 -7.64 6.41 11.00
CA ALA A 121 -6.26 6.25 11.42
C ALA A 121 -5.55 5.23 10.52
N CYS A 122 -4.36 5.55 10.07
CA CYS A 122 -3.52 4.68 9.24
C CYS A 122 -2.04 5.04 9.45
N ASN A 123 -1.16 4.41 8.69
CA ASN A 123 0.23 4.83 8.64
C ASN A 123 0.56 5.50 7.30
N ALA A 124 1.70 6.15 7.21
CA ALA A 124 2.09 6.86 6.00
C ALA A 124 2.23 5.92 4.79
N ALA A 125 2.64 4.67 5.02
CA ALA A 125 2.79 3.67 3.96
C ALA A 125 1.45 3.25 3.33
N THR A 126 0.36 3.28 4.09
CA THR A 126 -0.98 2.84 3.65
C THR A 126 -1.97 3.97 3.41
N GLU A 127 -1.58 5.20 3.66
CA GLU A 127 -2.46 6.39 3.52
C GLU A 127 -3.11 6.46 2.13
N LEU A 128 -2.33 6.24 1.08
CA LEU A 128 -2.84 6.27 -0.30
C LEU A 128 -3.95 5.22 -0.50
N TYR A 129 -3.80 4.03 0.07
CA TYR A 129 -4.79 2.96 -0.07
C TYR A 129 -6.10 3.30 0.62
N VAL A 130 -6.02 3.96 1.79
CA VAL A 130 -7.21 4.45 2.50
C VAL A 130 -7.93 5.49 1.62
N LYS A 131 -7.20 6.45 1.08
CA LYS A 131 -7.76 7.45 0.16
C LYS A 131 -8.43 6.79 -1.05
N MET A 132 -7.75 5.85 -1.70
CA MET A 132 -8.31 5.12 -2.85
C MET A 132 -9.60 4.37 -2.51
N GLN A 133 -9.71 3.84 -1.30
CA GLN A 133 -10.90 3.13 -0.87
C GLN A 133 -12.12 4.04 -0.75
N PHE A 134 -11.94 5.25 -0.24
CA PHE A 134 -13.03 6.19 0.03
C PHE A 134 -13.37 7.13 -1.14
N LEU A 135 -12.40 7.42 -2.00
CA LEU A 135 -12.61 8.30 -3.15
C LEU A 135 -13.21 7.56 -4.36
N ARG A 136 -14.13 6.61 -4.08
CA ARG A 136 -14.85 5.88 -5.13
C ARG A 136 -15.99 6.72 -5.68
N LEU A 137 -16.32 6.50 -6.94
CA LEU A 137 -17.47 7.12 -7.57
C LEU A 137 -18.76 6.54 -7.02
N ASP A 138 -19.74 7.41 -6.81
CA ASP A 138 -21.13 7.00 -6.64
C ASP A 138 -21.63 6.39 -7.96
N MET A 139 -22.32 5.26 -7.89
CA MET A 139 -22.71 4.50 -9.08
C MET A 139 -23.79 5.20 -9.92
N VAL A 140 -24.53 6.12 -9.34
CA VAL A 140 -25.61 6.84 -10.02
C VAL A 140 -25.12 8.20 -10.54
N HIS A 141 -24.43 8.93 -9.69
CA HIS A 141 -24.03 10.31 -9.96
C HIS A 141 -22.66 10.44 -10.62
N LEU A 142 -21.85 9.37 -10.58
CA LEU A 142 -20.51 9.26 -11.19
C LEU A 142 -19.52 10.34 -10.69
N ILE A 143 -19.71 10.80 -9.47
CA ILE A 143 -18.76 11.65 -8.75
C ILE A 143 -18.31 10.94 -7.47
N PRO A 144 -17.15 11.31 -6.88
CA PRO A 144 -16.69 10.67 -5.66
C PRO A 144 -17.72 10.79 -4.53
N GLN A 145 -17.93 9.70 -3.79
CA GLN A 145 -18.84 9.70 -2.64
C GLN A 145 -18.32 10.54 -1.49
N TRP A 146 -17.02 10.50 -1.28
CA TRP A 146 -16.33 11.24 -0.24
C TRP A 146 -15.31 12.19 -0.84
N GLU A 147 -15.03 13.27 -0.18
CA GLU A 147 -13.91 14.15 -0.49
C GLU A 147 -13.01 14.33 0.73
N LEU A 148 -11.76 14.72 0.48
CA LEU A 148 -10.84 15.00 1.57
C LEU A 148 -11.28 16.26 2.31
N ALA A 149 -11.36 16.16 3.63
CA ALA A 149 -11.55 17.29 4.53
C ALA A 149 -10.16 17.74 5.01
N GLU A 150 -9.81 18.96 4.78
CA GLU A 150 -8.52 19.51 5.20
C GLU A 150 -8.50 19.96 6.65
#